data_b49c1ba50f21eb4c7be5f82e6de7d82d
#
_entry.id   b49c1ba50f21eb4c7be5f82e6de7d82d
#
_cell.length_a   1.000
_cell.length_b   1.000
_cell.length_c   1.000
_cell.angle_alpha   90.00
_cell.angle_beta   90.00
_cell.angle_gamma   90.00
#
_symmetry.space_group_name_H-M   'P 1'
#
loop_
_entity.id
_entity.type
_entity.pdbx_description
1 polymer ?
#
loop_
_entity_poly.entity_id
_entity_poly.type
_entity_poly.pdbx_seq_one_letter_code
_entity_poly.pdbx_strand_id
1 'polypeptide(L)'
;LEVFSENGFRGATLDRIAATAKMSKPNLLYYFRNKEEIHVALLTDLLDVWLAPLREISPHGEPADEIGSYIRRKLESSRQFPRESRLFANEMLAGAPHIGDFLQSELKQLVDEKAAIFQGWIDERRLAPCDPRHLLFAIWSTTQHYADFSVQVRHVLGLQPGDVSYYEEALSMLETLFLSRLVPPASTD
;
A
#
# COMPACT_ATOMS: atom_id res chain seq x y z
N LEU A 1 14.84 -1.13 -8.36
CA LEU A 1 14.12 -1.06 -7.11
C LEU A 1 15.06 -0.84 -5.92
N GLU A 2 16.00 -1.79 -5.62
CA GLU A 2 16.89 -1.77 -4.46
C GLU A 2 17.59 -0.41 -4.27
N VAL A 3 18.24 0.10 -5.30
CA VAL A 3 18.98 1.38 -5.24
C VAL A 3 18.06 2.56 -4.85
N PHE A 4 16.84 2.60 -5.36
CA PHE A 4 15.90 3.66 -5.04
C PHE A 4 15.30 3.52 -3.64
N SER A 5 14.98 2.31 -3.20
CA SER A 5 14.41 2.06 -1.88
C SER A 5 15.38 2.36 -0.74
N GLU A 6 16.69 2.23 -1.00
CA GLU A 6 17.73 2.49 -0.01
C GLU A 6 18.24 3.94 0.01
N ASN A 7 18.33 4.56 -1.18
CA ASN A 7 19.01 5.86 -1.32
C ASN A 7 18.06 6.98 -1.75
N GLY A 8 16.78 6.67 -1.95
CA GLY A 8 15.80 7.60 -2.52
C GLY A 8 16.13 7.96 -3.97
N PHE A 9 15.26 8.76 -4.59
CA PHE A 9 15.49 9.21 -5.97
C PHE A 9 16.79 10.00 -6.14
N ARG A 10 17.07 10.94 -5.22
CA ARG A 10 18.26 11.82 -5.32
C ARG A 10 19.58 11.06 -5.16
N GLY A 11 19.63 10.09 -4.26
CA GLY A 11 20.84 9.30 -3.99
C GLY A 11 21.10 8.17 -5.00
N ALA A 12 20.12 7.80 -5.82
CA ALA A 12 20.28 6.81 -6.88
C ALA A 12 21.04 7.39 -8.08
N THR A 13 21.97 6.60 -8.66
CA THR A 13 22.69 6.94 -9.88
C THR A 13 22.52 5.84 -10.92
N LEU A 14 22.56 6.20 -12.21
CA LEU A 14 22.48 5.22 -13.31
C LEU A 14 23.57 4.15 -13.23
N ASP A 15 24.77 4.51 -12.77
CA ASP A 15 25.88 3.57 -12.64
C ASP A 15 25.60 2.52 -11.55
N ARG A 16 25.05 2.93 -10.40
CA ARG A 16 24.63 2.01 -9.32
C ARG A 16 23.46 1.13 -9.76
N ILE A 17 22.48 1.71 -10.45
CA ILE A 17 21.31 0.97 -10.96
C ILE A 17 21.77 -0.09 -11.96
N ALA A 18 22.63 0.27 -12.91
CA ALA A 18 23.18 -0.65 -13.90
C ALA A 18 23.99 -1.79 -13.24
N ALA A 19 24.87 -1.44 -12.30
CA ALA A 19 25.66 -2.42 -11.54
C ALA A 19 24.77 -3.40 -10.76
N THR A 20 23.75 -2.91 -10.05
CA THR A 20 22.80 -3.74 -9.30
C THR A 20 21.97 -4.63 -10.23
N ALA A 21 21.58 -4.13 -11.40
CA ALA A 21 20.87 -4.89 -12.42
C ALA A 21 21.78 -5.85 -13.22
N LYS A 22 23.10 -5.87 -12.94
CA LYS A 22 24.11 -6.64 -13.70
C LYS A 22 24.10 -6.32 -15.19
N MET A 23 23.90 -5.04 -15.52
CA MET A 23 23.86 -4.51 -16.88
C MET A 23 24.96 -3.46 -17.07
N SER A 24 25.38 -3.23 -18.31
CA SER A 24 26.16 -2.03 -18.61
C SER A 24 25.24 -0.80 -18.65
N LYS A 25 25.79 0.37 -18.31
CA LYS A 25 25.05 1.63 -18.38
C LYS A 25 24.47 1.92 -19.78
N PRO A 26 25.22 1.69 -20.89
CA PRO A 26 24.66 1.82 -22.24
C PRO A 26 23.46 0.90 -22.49
N ASN A 27 23.51 -0.35 -21.98
CA ASN A 27 22.41 -1.28 -22.12
C ASN A 27 21.19 -0.84 -21.30
N LEU A 28 21.37 -0.31 -20.09
CA LEU A 28 20.29 0.28 -19.29
C LEU A 28 19.64 1.47 -20.02
N LEU A 29 20.47 2.35 -20.62
CA LEU A 29 19.99 3.52 -21.36
C LEU A 29 19.36 3.19 -22.72
N TYR A 30 19.51 1.95 -23.20
CA TYR A 30 18.74 1.47 -24.35
C TYR A 30 17.25 1.29 -24.01
N TYR A 31 16.92 0.87 -22.78
CA TYR A 31 15.53 0.67 -22.32
C TYR A 31 14.93 1.93 -21.69
N PHE A 32 15.74 2.74 -21.00
CA PHE A 32 15.27 3.91 -20.25
C PHE A 32 16.14 5.12 -20.56
N ARG A 33 15.54 6.21 -20.99
CA ARG A 33 16.27 7.43 -21.38
C ARG A 33 17.05 8.07 -20.23
N ASN A 34 16.52 7.95 -19.01
CA ASN A 34 17.06 8.57 -17.82
C ASN A 34 16.64 7.83 -16.54
N LYS A 35 17.14 8.29 -15.41
CA LYS A 35 16.83 7.74 -14.08
C LYS A 35 15.35 7.91 -13.70
N GLU A 36 14.75 9.00 -14.12
CA GLU A 36 13.35 9.34 -13.84
C GLU A 36 12.38 8.33 -14.49
N GLU A 37 12.61 7.99 -15.75
CA GLU A 37 11.84 6.95 -16.44
C GLU A 37 11.87 5.59 -15.72
N ILE A 38 13.03 5.20 -15.20
CA ILE A 38 13.16 3.97 -14.40
C ILE A 38 12.34 4.08 -13.11
N HIS A 39 12.42 5.23 -12.45
CA HIS A 39 11.71 5.47 -11.18
C HIS A 39 10.19 5.45 -11.37
N VAL A 40 9.70 6.14 -12.39
CA VAL A 40 8.27 6.16 -12.74
C VAL A 40 7.78 4.76 -13.11
N ALA A 41 8.51 4.01 -13.94
CA ALA A 41 8.13 2.64 -14.29
C ALA A 41 7.99 1.74 -13.04
N LEU A 42 8.94 1.81 -12.11
CA LEU A 42 8.87 1.05 -10.85
C LEU A 42 7.67 1.46 -9.99
N LEU A 43 7.35 2.75 -9.92
CA LEU A 43 6.19 3.24 -9.17
C LEU A 43 4.88 2.81 -9.82
N THR A 44 4.80 2.83 -11.13
CA THR A 44 3.61 2.41 -11.89
C THR A 44 3.34 0.92 -11.68
N ASP A 45 4.35 0.07 -11.87
CA ASP A 45 4.24 -1.38 -11.64
C ASP A 45 3.80 -1.70 -10.21
N LEU A 46 4.37 -0.97 -9.24
CA LEU A 46 4.00 -1.10 -7.83
C LEU A 46 2.53 -0.73 -7.59
N LEU A 47 2.08 0.41 -8.13
CA LEU A 47 0.72 0.89 -7.94
C LEU A 47 -0.31 -0.09 -8.51
N ASP A 48 -0.03 -0.71 -9.65
CA ASP A 48 -0.91 -1.72 -10.24
C ASP A 48 -1.13 -2.92 -9.30
N VAL A 49 -0.05 -3.43 -8.72
CA VAL A 49 -0.12 -4.54 -7.75
C VAL A 49 -0.82 -4.11 -6.46
N TRP A 50 -0.52 -2.93 -5.96
CA TRP A 50 -1.02 -2.46 -4.66
C TRP A 50 -2.47 -2.00 -4.68
N LEU A 51 -2.95 -1.53 -5.83
CA LEU A 51 -4.34 -1.10 -6.00
C LEU A 51 -5.26 -2.24 -6.42
N ALA A 52 -4.71 -3.38 -6.87
CA ALA A 52 -5.52 -4.54 -7.25
C ALA A 52 -6.49 -4.99 -6.12
N PRO A 53 -6.07 -5.13 -4.85
CA PRO A 53 -7.01 -5.49 -3.78
C PRO A 53 -8.15 -4.48 -3.58
N LEU A 54 -7.87 -3.19 -3.79
CA LEU A 54 -8.89 -2.15 -3.69
C LEU A 54 -9.88 -2.22 -4.86
N ARG A 55 -9.38 -2.43 -6.09
CA ARG A 55 -10.21 -2.56 -7.28
C ARG A 55 -11.21 -3.72 -7.16
N GLU A 56 -10.84 -4.80 -6.49
CA GLU A 56 -11.65 -6.03 -6.34
C GLU A 56 -12.78 -5.92 -5.32
N ILE A 57 -12.83 -4.91 -4.46
CA ILE A 57 -13.95 -4.70 -3.53
C ILE A 57 -15.26 -4.61 -4.32
N SER A 58 -16.18 -5.51 -4.02
CA SER A 58 -17.46 -5.67 -4.71
C SER A 58 -18.61 -5.02 -3.93
N PRO A 59 -19.51 -4.26 -4.57
CA PRO A 59 -20.70 -3.72 -3.91
C PRO A 59 -21.68 -4.81 -3.44
N HIS A 60 -21.58 -6.01 -4.02
CA HIS A 60 -22.47 -7.14 -3.72
C HIS A 60 -21.94 -8.06 -2.62
N GLY A 61 -20.70 -7.83 -2.15
CA GLY A 61 -20.09 -8.59 -1.07
C GLY A 61 -20.62 -8.21 0.32
N GLU A 62 -20.32 -9.04 1.31
CA GLU A 62 -20.55 -8.69 2.71
C GLU A 62 -19.47 -7.71 3.20
N PRO A 63 -19.83 -6.56 3.78
CA PRO A 63 -18.88 -5.52 4.18
C PRO A 63 -17.73 -6.05 5.05
N ALA A 64 -18.02 -6.96 6.00
CA ALA A 64 -17.02 -7.56 6.87
C ALA A 64 -15.99 -8.37 6.08
N ASP A 65 -16.44 -9.17 5.12
CA ASP A 65 -15.59 -10.04 4.33
C ASP A 65 -14.75 -9.22 3.34
N GLU A 66 -15.36 -8.24 2.69
CA GLU A 66 -14.67 -7.36 1.72
C GLU A 66 -13.59 -6.52 2.41
N ILE A 67 -13.93 -5.85 3.52
CA ILE A 67 -12.98 -5.01 4.27
C ILE A 67 -11.90 -5.88 4.92
N GLY A 68 -12.26 -7.02 5.52
CA GLY A 68 -11.32 -7.95 6.14
C GLY A 68 -10.34 -8.53 5.11
N SER A 69 -10.85 -8.97 3.95
CA SER A 69 -10.01 -9.42 2.83
C SER A 69 -9.07 -8.33 2.33
N TYR A 70 -9.56 -7.10 2.22
CA TYR A 70 -8.75 -5.96 1.80
C TYR A 70 -7.62 -5.68 2.80
N ILE A 71 -7.91 -5.63 4.11
CA ILE A 71 -6.90 -5.44 5.16
C ILE A 71 -5.83 -6.52 5.10
N ARG A 72 -6.24 -7.80 5.01
CA ARG A 72 -5.35 -8.96 4.91
C ARG A 72 -4.41 -8.84 3.72
N ARG A 73 -4.93 -8.55 2.54
CA ARG A 73 -4.15 -8.44 1.31
C ARG A 73 -3.21 -7.23 1.33
N LYS A 74 -3.63 -6.11 1.93
CA LYS A 74 -2.76 -4.94 2.11
C LYS A 74 -1.60 -5.22 3.06
N LEU A 75 -1.88 -5.88 4.19
CA LEU A 75 -0.84 -6.25 5.14
C LEU A 75 0.12 -7.29 4.55
N GLU A 76 -0.40 -8.27 3.81
CA GLU A 76 0.43 -9.25 3.10
C GLU A 76 1.32 -8.59 2.02
N SER A 77 0.80 -7.62 1.27
CA SER A 77 1.61 -6.83 0.34
C SER A 77 2.75 -6.10 1.07
N SER A 78 2.50 -5.55 2.25
CA SER A 78 3.52 -4.90 3.08
C SER A 78 4.59 -5.89 3.55
N ARG A 79 4.22 -7.14 3.82
CA ARG A 79 5.14 -8.24 4.19
C ARG A 79 5.99 -8.69 3.00
N GLN A 80 5.37 -8.87 1.84
CA GLN A 80 6.04 -9.40 0.65
C GLN A 80 6.89 -8.36 -0.08
N PHE A 81 6.47 -7.09 -0.08
CA PHE A 81 7.05 -6.01 -0.88
C PHE A 81 7.52 -4.80 -0.04
N PRO A 82 8.35 -5.00 1.01
CA PRO A 82 8.76 -3.90 1.89
C PRO A 82 9.69 -2.87 1.22
N ARG A 83 10.39 -3.24 0.14
CA ARG A 83 11.24 -2.32 -0.63
C ARG A 83 10.41 -1.40 -1.50
N GLU A 84 9.37 -1.96 -2.10
CA GLU A 84 8.38 -1.25 -2.90
C GLU A 84 7.60 -0.26 -2.02
N SER A 85 7.21 -0.68 -0.81
CA SER A 85 6.57 0.20 0.16
C SER A 85 7.44 1.42 0.46
N ARG A 86 8.72 1.21 0.76
CA ARG A 86 9.66 2.31 1.01
C ARG A 86 9.90 3.20 -0.21
N LEU A 87 9.90 2.63 -1.43
CA LEU A 87 9.99 3.42 -2.65
C LEU A 87 8.82 4.41 -2.74
N PHE A 88 7.61 3.92 -2.53
CA PHE A 88 6.39 4.73 -2.54
C PHE A 88 6.38 5.76 -1.39
N ALA A 89 6.72 5.35 -0.18
CA ALA A 89 6.79 6.24 0.97
C ALA A 89 7.77 7.40 0.73
N ASN A 90 8.96 7.12 0.18
CA ASN A 90 9.93 8.15 -0.19
C ASN A 90 9.39 9.13 -1.23
N GLU A 91 8.64 8.64 -2.22
CA GLU A 91 8.00 9.49 -3.22
C GLU A 91 6.95 10.40 -2.58
N MET A 92 6.09 9.85 -1.69
CA MET A 92 5.08 10.64 -0.97
C MET A 92 5.72 11.71 -0.08
N LEU A 93 6.75 11.35 0.69
CA LEU A 93 7.46 12.29 1.57
C LEU A 93 8.19 13.39 0.78
N ALA A 94 8.56 13.13 -0.47
CA ALA A 94 9.13 14.13 -1.37
C ALA A 94 8.08 15.05 -2.03
N GLY A 95 6.80 14.84 -1.78
CA GLY A 95 5.69 15.60 -2.38
C GLY A 95 5.15 15.02 -3.69
N ALA A 96 5.41 13.74 -3.96
CA ALA A 96 4.98 13.00 -5.15
C ALA A 96 5.36 13.65 -6.50
N PRO A 97 6.61 14.09 -6.68
CA PRO A 97 7.01 14.85 -7.86
C PRO A 97 6.88 14.10 -9.19
N HIS A 98 6.86 12.75 -9.15
CA HIS A 98 6.83 11.92 -10.35
C HIS A 98 5.48 11.26 -10.62
N ILE A 99 4.60 11.11 -9.61
CA ILE A 99 3.29 10.45 -9.74
C ILE A 99 2.13 11.31 -9.26
N GLY A 100 2.35 12.61 -9.05
CA GLY A 100 1.30 13.54 -8.59
C GLY A 100 0.06 13.54 -9.48
N ASP A 101 0.22 13.52 -10.80
CA ASP A 101 -0.89 13.48 -11.77
C ASP A 101 -1.70 12.18 -11.65
N PHE A 102 -1.03 11.04 -11.46
CA PHE A 102 -1.70 9.76 -11.20
C PHE A 102 -2.52 9.80 -9.90
N LEU A 103 -1.96 10.38 -8.83
CA LEU A 103 -2.68 10.51 -7.55
C LEU A 103 -3.93 11.36 -7.68
N GLN A 104 -3.86 12.46 -8.45
CA GLN A 104 -4.97 13.40 -8.66
C GLN A 104 -6.04 12.89 -9.64
N SER A 105 -5.71 11.95 -10.49
CA SER A 105 -6.61 11.37 -11.48
C SER A 105 -7.05 9.95 -11.13
N GLU A 106 -6.24 8.96 -11.46
CA GLU A 106 -6.61 7.54 -11.40
C GLU A 106 -6.84 7.04 -9.96
N LEU A 107 -5.92 7.37 -9.04
CA LEU A 107 -6.09 6.97 -7.64
C LEU A 107 -7.30 7.66 -7.02
N LYS A 108 -7.47 8.96 -7.27
CA LYS A 108 -8.64 9.70 -6.79
C LYS A 108 -9.94 9.10 -7.30
N GLN A 109 -10.02 8.77 -8.59
CA GLN A 109 -11.21 8.15 -9.18
C GLN A 109 -11.51 6.79 -8.55
N LEU A 110 -10.51 5.95 -8.37
CA LEU A 110 -10.67 4.64 -7.71
C LEU A 110 -11.15 4.80 -6.25
N VAL A 111 -10.57 5.74 -5.51
CA VAL A 111 -10.99 6.03 -4.13
C VAL A 111 -12.43 6.52 -4.10
N ASP A 112 -12.84 7.41 -5.00
CA ASP A 112 -14.21 7.91 -5.08
C ASP A 112 -15.21 6.79 -5.43
N GLU A 113 -14.86 5.89 -6.34
CA GLU A 113 -15.65 4.70 -6.67
C GLU A 113 -15.85 3.79 -5.46
N LYS A 114 -14.77 3.45 -4.74
CA LYS A 114 -14.87 2.54 -3.58
C LYS A 114 -15.52 3.22 -2.37
N ALA A 115 -15.31 4.52 -2.22
CA ALA A 115 -16.02 5.30 -1.20
C ALA A 115 -17.54 5.30 -1.44
N ALA A 116 -17.98 5.33 -2.70
CA ALA A 116 -19.41 5.21 -3.02
C ALA A 116 -19.98 3.83 -2.65
N ILE A 117 -19.21 2.73 -2.84
CA ILE A 117 -19.60 1.40 -2.37
C ILE A 117 -19.77 1.38 -0.84
N PHE A 118 -18.80 1.89 -0.11
CA PHE A 118 -18.85 1.94 1.36
C PHE A 118 -20.02 2.83 1.85
N GLN A 119 -20.26 3.96 1.18
CA GLN A 119 -21.40 4.80 1.48
C GLN A 119 -22.73 4.06 1.28
N GLY A 120 -22.87 3.28 0.20
CA GLY A 120 -24.03 2.42 -0.04
C GLY A 120 -24.26 1.43 1.11
N TRP A 121 -23.23 0.78 1.61
CA TRP A 121 -23.34 -0.11 2.78
C TRP A 121 -23.72 0.63 4.06
N ILE A 122 -23.26 1.88 4.24
CA ILE A 122 -23.66 2.73 5.38
C ILE A 122 -25.14 3.09 5.27
N ASP A 123 -25.61 3.50 4.10
CA ASP A 123 -26.99 3.88 3.84
C ASP A 123 -27.94 2.67 4.04
N GLU A 124 -27.50 1.47 3.68
CA GLU A 124 -28.17 0.19 3.93
C GLU A 124 -28.04 -0.32 5.38
N ARG A 125 -27.34 0.39 6.25
CA ARG A 125 -27.02 0.02 7.65
C ARG A 125 -26.25 -1.30 7.81
N ARG A 126 -25.55 -1.72 6.78
CA ARG A 126 -24.64 -2.89 6.77
C ARG A 126 -23.23 -2.52 7.24
N LEU A 127 -22.89 -1.23 7.20
CA LEU A 127 -21.67 -0.67 7.73
C LEU A 127 -22.00 0.49 8.68
N ALA A 128 -21.28 0.60 9.79
CA ALA A 128 -21.46 1.70 10.73
C ALA A 128 -21.07 3.05 10.09
N PRO A 129 -21.71 4.16 10.49
CA PRO A 129 -21.40 5.48 9.95
C PRO A 129 -19.93 5.86 10.15
N CYS A 130 -19.25 6.16 9.05
CA CYS A 130 -17.88 6.68 9.02
C CYS A 130 -17.66 7.46 7.71
N ASP A 131 -16.57 8.21 7.62
CA ASP A 131 -16.13 8.74 6.32
C ASP A 131 -15.39 7.64 5.57
N PRO A 132 -15.89 7.20 4.38
CA PRO A 132 -15.28 6.11 3.62
C PRO A 132 -13.83 6.39 3.17
N ARG A 133 -13.50 7.64 2.84
CA ARG A 133 -12.13 8.00 2.42
C ARG A 133 -11.17 7.94 3.59
N HIS A 134 -11.58 8.44 4.75
CA HIS A 134 -10.79 8.36 5.97
C HIS A 134 -10.62 6.92 6.45
N LEU A 135 -11.62 6.05 6.24
CA LEU A 135 -11.47 4.61 6.50
C LEU A 135 -10.37 3.99 5.62
N LEU A 136 -10.35 4.29 4.32
CA LEU A 136 -9.29 3.81 3.41
C LEU A 136 -7.92 4.33 3.85
N PHE A 137 -7.79 5.61 4.19
CA PHE A 137 -6.53 6.18 4.68
C PHE A 137 -6.06 5.53 5.99
N ALA A 138 -6.99 5.21 6.90
CA ALA A 138 -6.67 4.51 8.14
C ALA A 138 -6.17 3.08 7.87
N ILE A 139 -6.80 2.34 6.96
CA ILE A 139 -6.34 1.01 6.55
C ILE A 139 -4.93 1.11 5.92
N TRP A 140 -4.70 2.06 5.02
CA TRP A 140 -3.38 2.23 4.39
C TRP A 140 -2.30 2.54 5.41
N SER A 141 -2.52 3.52 6.28
CA SER A 141 -1.52 3.94 7.27
C SER A 141 -1.17 2.81 8.24
N THR A 142 -2.15 2.03 8.68
CA THR A 142 -1.93 0.95 9.64
C THR A 142 -1.29 -0.28 9.00
N THR A 143 -1.64 -0.64 7.77
CA THR A 143 -1.06 -1.80 7.08
C THR A 143 0.35 -1.52 6.54
N GLN A 144 0.60 -0.32 5.98
CA GLN A 144 1.91 0.06 5.44
C GLN A 144 2.95 0.34 6.52
N HIS A 145 2.52 0.71 7.73
CA HIS A 145 3.42 0.96 8.86
C HIS A 145 4.40 -0.20 9.08
N TYR A 146 3.94 -1.43 8.96
CA TYR A 146 4.75 -2.63 9.18
C TYR A 146 5.87 -2.83 8.13
N ALA A 147 5.73 -2.24 6.95
CA ALA A 147 6.79 -2.21 5.94
C ALA A 147 7.68 -0.97 6.08
N ASP A 148 7.07 0.20 6.11
CA ASP A 148 7.78 1.49 6.06
C ASP A 148 8.60 1.73 7.32
N PHE A 149 8.07 1.34 8.48
CA PHE A 149 8.68 1.46 9.81
C PHE A 149 9.11 0.10 10.39
N SER A 150 9.39 -0.89 9.56
CA SER A 150 9.76 -2.24 9.99
C SER A 150 10.96 -2.28 10.95
N VAL A 151 11.88 -1.33 10.85
CA VAL A 151 13.01 -1.20 11.79
C VAL A 151 12.49 -0.86 13.19
N GLN A 152 11.59 0.14 13.30
CA GLN A 152 10.97 0.52 14.57
C GLN A 152 10.18 -0.64 15.17
N VAL A 153 9.34 -1.31 14.37
CA VAL A 153 8.52 -2.45 14.81
C VAL A 153 9.40 -3.55 15.41
N ARG A 154 10.43 -4.00 14.67
CA ARG A 154 11.32 -5.05 15.16
C ARG A 154 12.08 -4.66 16.43
N HIS A 155 12.60 -3.44 16.51
CA HIS A 155 13.31 -2.99 17.70
C HIS A 155 12.39 -2.93 18.93
N VAL A 156 11.17 -2.43 18.78
CA VAL A 156 10.19 -2.37 19.89
C VAL A 156 9.76 -3.77 20.33
N LEU A 157 9.61 -4.72 19.40
CA LEU A 157 9.24 -6.10 19.69
C LEU A 157 10.46 -6.98 20.08
N GLY A 158 11.69 -6.47 20.04
CA GLY A 158 12.90 -7.24 20.36
C GLY A 158 13.25 -8.32 19.34
N LEU A 159 12.83 -8.16 18.07
CA LEU A 159 12.99 -9.16 17.01
C LEU A 159 14.26 -8.96 16.20
N GLN A 160 14.76 -10.06 15.63
CA GLN A 160 15.94 -10.05 14.77
C GLN A 160 15.62 -9.53 13.35
N PRO A 161 16.64 -9.03 12.61
CA PRO A 161 16.46 -8.70 11.20
C PRO A 161 15.91 -9.88 10.40
N GLY A 162 14.83 -9.62 9.62
CA GLY A 162 14.17 -10.65 8.80
C GLY A 162 13.08 -11.43 9.51
N ASP A 163 12.90 -11.29 10.83
CA ASP A 163 11.77 -11.87 11.53
C ASP A 163 10.46 -11.19 11.07
N VAL A 164 9.50 -12.00 10.70
CA VAL A 164 8.18 -11.58 10.21
C VAL A 164 7.03 -12.23 10.99
N SER A 165 7.34 -12.86 12.13
CA SER A 165 6.38 -13.59 12.96
C SER A 165 5.24 -12.72 13.48
N TYR A 166 5.48 -11.44 13.65
CA TYR A 166 4.51 -10.45 14.14
C TYR A 166 3.36 -10.13 13.17
N TYR A 167 3.45 -10.56 11.92
CA TYR A 167 2.41 -10.20 10.93
C TYR A 167 1.04 -10.84 11.20
N GLU A 168 1.01 -12.06 11.76
CA GLU A 168 -0.24 -12.72 12.13
C GLU A 168 -0.93 -12.01 13.31
N GLU A 169 -0.16 -11.59 14.31
CA GLU A 169 -0.67 -10.80 15.43
C GLU A 169 -1.15 -9.42 14.96
N ALA A 170 -0.39 -8.79 14.06
CA ALA A 170 -0.78 -7.53 13.44
C ALA A 170 -2.09 -7.66 12.66
N LEU A 171 -2.25 -8.73 11.88
CA LEU A 171 -3.49 -9.00 11.14
C LEU A 171 -4.68 -9.13 12.08
N SER A 172 -4.57 -9.98 13.11
CA SER A 172 -5.63 -10.19 14.10
C SER A 172 -6.02 -8.88 14.79
N MET A 173 -5.03 -8.06 15.16
CA MET A 173 -5.27 -6.75 15.76
C MET A 173 -5.98 -5.79 14.80
N LEU A 174 -5.56 -5.72 13.55
CA LEU A 174 -6.17 -4.82 12.56
C LEU A 174 -7.60 -5.25 12.20
N GLU A 175 -7.84 -6.56 12.01
CA GLU A 175 -9.19 -7.08 11.79
C GLU A 175 -10.10 -6.73 12.99
N THR A 176 -9.65 -6.94 14.22
CA THR A 176 -10.39 -6.56 15.41
C THR A 176 -10.66 -5.06 15.46
N LEU A 177 -9.64 -4.23 15.21
CA LEU A 177 -9.74 -2.76 15.25
C LEU A 177 -10.78 -2.22 14.29
N PHE A 178 -10.77 -2.71 13.06
CA PHE A 178 -11.66 -2.20 12.01
C PHE A 178 -13.03 -2.88 12.03
N LEU A 179 -13.09 -4.22 12.13
CA LEU A 179 -14.35 -4.94 11.93
C LEU A 179 -15.25 -4.90 13.15
N SER A 180 -14.72 -4.92 14.38
CA SER A 180 -15.53 -4.92 15.59
C SER A 180 -16.41 -3.69 15.78
N ARG A 181 -16.05 -2.57 15.15
CA ARG A 181 -16.80 -1.31 15.25
C ARG A 181 -17.52 -0.92 13.97
N LEU A 182 -17.05 -1.40 12.84
CA LEU A 182 -17.59 -1.04 11.53
C LEU A 182 -18.74 -1.95 11.10
N VAL A 183 -18.74 -3.20 11.56
CA VAL A 183 -19.80 -4.15 11.22
C VAL A 183 -20.79 -4.20 12.38
N PRO A 184 -22.06 -3.79 12.17
CA PRO A 184 -23.09 -3.94 13.19
C PRO A 184 -23.23 -5.41 13.61
N PRO A 185 -23.47 -5.72 14.89
CA PRO A 185 -23.77 -7.08 15.28
C PRO A 185 -24.98 -7.59 14.50
N ALA A 186 -24.93 -8.86 14.08
CA ALA A 186 -26.08 -9.48 13.40
C ALA A 186 -27.34 -9.26 14.26
N SER A 187 -28.39 -8.73 13.64
CA SER A 187 -29.68 -8.56 14.31
C SER A 187 -30.14 -9.94 14.77
N THR A 188 -30.11 -10.19 16.07
CA THR A 188 -30.78 -11.32 16.67
C THR A 188 -32.27 -11.00 16.67
N ASP A 189 -32.97 -11.43 15.60
CA ASP A 189 -34.45 -11.51 15.61
C ASP A 189 -34.92 -12.63 16.55
#